data_3a6abce2ed89ce0387ff9305d8b7577b
#
_entry.id   3a6abce2ed89ce0387ff9305d8b7577b
#
_cell.length_a   1.000
_cell.length_b   1.000
_cell.length_c   1.000
_cell.angle_alpha   90.00
_cell.angle_beta   90.00
_cell.angle_gamma   90.00
#
_symmetry.space_group_name_H-M   'P 1'
#
loop_
_entity.id
_entity.type
_entity.pdbx_description
1 polymer ?
#
loop_
_entity_poly.entity_id
_entity_poly.type
_entity_poly.pdbx_seq_one_letter_code
_entity_poly.pdbx_strand_id
1 'polypeptide(L)'
;MQKLLRPFYDRATLTVAKDLLGTYLVHDVAGERRIGRIVEVEAYLGSHDRASHSSKGRTARNAVMFGPPGHAYVYLIYGMYCCMNVVTEAQDHGAAVLVRALAPVANIPLRTQGPGLLCKAMQIDRRLNGHDLTGDTLFIAMPADRPAVRIAARPRIGVAYAGEWAEKPLRFYIQDDPFVSRK
;
A
#
# COMPACT_ATOMS: atom_id res chain seq x y z
N MET A 1 5.60 -2.59 19.01
CA MET A 1 5.19 -1.82 17.80
C MET A 1 4.21 -0.73 18.19
N GLN A 2 4.26 0.42 17.51
CA GLN A 2 3.40 1.57 17.72
C GLN A 2 2.53 1.81 16.47
N LYS A 3 1.20 1.82 16.61
CA LYS A 3 0.27 2.04 15.50
C LYS A 3 0.46 3.42 14.88
N LEU A 4 0.40 3.51 13.56
CA LEU A 4 0.42 4.77 12.83
C LEU A 4 -0.94 5.45 12.93
N LEU A 5 -0.93 6.75 13.23
CA LEU A 5 -2.13 7.57 13.39
C LEU A 5 -2.38 8.43 12.14
N ARG A 6 -3.56 9.04 12.06
CA ARG A 6 -4.00 9.86 10.91
C ARG A 6 -2.97 10.85 10.39
N PRO A 7 -2.24 11.63 11.25
CA PRO A 7 -1.24 12.58 10.78
C PRO A 7 -0.08 11.95 10.00
N PHE A 8 0.19 10.66 10.18
CA PHE A 8 1.21 9.96 9.38
C PHE A 8 0.79 9.89 7.90
N TYR A 9 -0.49 9.64 7.64
CA TYR A 9 -1.05 9.47 6.31
C TYR A 9 -1.39 10.79 5.62
N ASP A 10 -1.71 11.83 6.40
CA ASP A 10 -2.04 13.18 5.92
C ASP A 10 -0.76 13.98 5.61
N ARG A 11 0.03 13.45 4.70
CA ARG A 11 1.29 14.05 4.22
C ARG A 11 1.46 13.74 2.73
N ALA A 12 2.40 14.42 2.08
CA ALA A 12 2.74 14.16 0.68
C ALA A 12 2.93 12.67 0.41
N THR A 13 2.25 12.15 -0.60
CA THR A 13 2.22 10.72 -0.96
C THR A 13 3.61 10.10 -1.11
N LEU A 14 4.56 10.82 -1.70
CA LEU A 14 5.95 10.35 -1.84
C LEU A 14 6.65 10.16 -0.49
N THR A 15 6.38 11.03 0.46
CA THR A 15 6.93 10.92 1.82
C THR A 15 6.32 9.71 2.52
N VAL A 16 4.99 9.56 2.48
CA VAL A 16 4.31 8.42 3.07
C VAL A 16 4.78 7.11 2.44
N ALA A 17 4.93 7.04 1.11
CA ALA A 17 5.39 5.85 0.41
C ALA A 17 6.76 5.38 0.91
N LYS A 18 7.72 6.29 1.05
CA LYS A 18 9.06 5.96 1.55
C LYS A 18 9.04 5.58 3.03
N ASP A 19 8.24 6.28 3.84
CA ASP A 19 8.13 6.04 5.28
C ASP A 19 7.36 4.76 5.63
N LEU A 20 6.53 4.24 4.74
CA LEU A 20 5.88 2.94 4.89
C LEU A 20 6.87 1.77 4.78
N LEU A 21 7.98 1.91 4.06
CA LEU A 21 8.98 0.85 3.94
C LEU A 21 9.61 0.55 5.30
N GLY A 22 9.60 -0.73 5.68
CA GLY A 22 10.09 -1.20 6.98
C GLY A 22 9.05 -1.15 8.12
N THR A 23 7.85 -0.59 7.90
CA THR A 23 6.73 -0.69 8.85
C THR A 23 6.02 -2.04 8.71
N TYR A 24 5.18 -2.37 9.67
CA TYR A 24 4.40 -3.61 9.70
C TYR A 24 2.96 -3.37 9.25
N LEU A 25 2.52 -4.13 8.27
CA LEU A 25 1.10 -4.33 8.00
C LEU A 25 0.61 -5.45 8.90
N VAL A 26 -0.40 -5.16 9.73
CA VAL A 26 -0.96 -6.08 10.73
C VAL A 26 -2.43 -6.32 10.40
N HIS A 27 -2.86 -7.58 10.40
CA HIS A 27 -4.26 -7.95 10.26
C HIS A 27 -4.62 -9.02 11.28
N ASP A 28 -5.56 -8.68 12.17
CA ASP A 28 -6.16 -9.61 13.12
C ASP A 28 -7.39 -10.26 12.46
N VAL A 29 -7.29 -11.51 12.11
CA VAL A 29 -8.31 -12.24 11.38
C VAL A 29 -8.46 -13.66 11.91
N ALA A 30 -9.71 -14.08 12.18
CA ALA A 30 -10.04 -15.42 12.67
C ALA A 30 -9.26 -15.84 13.95
N GLY A 31 -8.98 -14.88 14.83
CA GLY A 31 -8.22 -15.10 16.08
C GLY A 31 -6.71 -15.17 15.89
N GLU A 32 -6.20 -14.96 14.68
CA GLU A 32 -4.79 -15.00 14.35
C GLU A 32 -4.29 -13.60 13.94
N ARG A 33 -3.18 -13.15 14.52
CA ARG A 33 -2.51 -11.90 14.15
C ARG A 33 -1.46 -12.18 13.08
N ARG A 34 -1.70 -11.70 11.86
CA ARG A 34 -0.78 -11.76 10.74
C ARG A 34 0.05 -10.49 10.66
N ILE A 35 1.37 -10.61 10.55
CA ILE A 35 2.28 -9.48 10.50
C ILE A 35 3.24 -9.65 9.33
N GLY A 36 3.27 -8.65 8.43
CA GLY A 36 4.24 -8.56 7.34
C GLY A 36 4.93 -7.22 7.32
N ARG A 37 6.26 -7.20 7.19
CA ARG A 37 7.04 -5.97 7.00
C ARG A 37 6.89 -5.49 5.56
N ILE A 38 6.47 -4.24 5.36
CA ILE A 38 6.33 -3.62 4.03
C ILE A 38 7.72 -3.42 3.42
N VAL A 39 7.96 -4.03 2.26
CA VAL A 39 9.26 -3.99 1.58
C VAL A 39 9.19 -3.38 0.18
N GLU A 40 7.99 -3.22 -0.40
CA GLU A 40 7.79 -2.62 -1.71
C GLU A 40 6.44 -1.91 -1.77
N VAL A 41 6.43 -0.70 -2.35
CA VAL A 41 5.25 0.14 -2.52
C VAL A 41 5.29 0.89 -3.85
N GLU A 42 4.11 1.38 -4.33
CA GLU A 42 4.00 2.33 -5.44
C GLU A 42 3.19 3.55 -5.03
N ALA A 43 3.68 4.74 -5.38
CA ALA A 43 2.97 5.99 -5.14
C ALA A 43 2.10 6.38 -6.35
N TYR A 44 0.85 6.78 -6.08
CA TYR A 44 -0.14 7.28 -7.04
C TYR A 44 -0.58 8.67 -6.57
N LEU A 45 -0.19 9.73 -7.31
CA LEU A 45 -0.11 11.09 -6.81
C LEU A 45 -1.40 11.92 -6.95
N GLY A 46 -2.51 11.30 -7.30
CA GLY A 46 -3.79 11.99 -7.48
C GLY A 46 -4.21 12.15 -8.95
N SER A 47 -5.12 13.06 -9.23
CA SER A 47 -5.79 13.17 -10.54
C SER A 47 -4.86 13.56 -11.70
N HIS A 48 -3.74 14.23 -11.44
CA HIS A 48 -2.74 14.59 -12.45
C HIS A 48 -1.83 13.41 -12.85
N ASP A 49 -1.79 12.34 -12.05
CA ASP A 49 -1.03 11.12 -12.34
C ASP A 49 -1.84 10.20 -13.27
N ARG A 50 -1.48 10.12 -14.54
CA ARG A 50 -2.20 9.34 -15.55
C ARG A 50 -2.25 7.83 -15.26
N ALA A 51 -1.39 7.31 -14.40
CA ALA A 51 -1.43 5.92 -13.96
C ALA A 51 -2.38 5.69 -12.77
N SER A 52 -2.81 6.77 -12.09
CA SER A 52 -3.72 6.68 -10.96
C SER A 52 -5.16 6.41 -11.39
N HIS A 53 -5.88 5.62 -10.60
CA HIS A 53 -7.33 5.43 -10.77
C HIS A 53 -8.11 6.75 -10.65
N SER A 54 -7.59 7.74 -9.95
CA SER A 54 -8.18 9.07 -9.81
C SER A 54 -7.99 9.97 -11.03
N SER A 55 -7.16 9.60 -12.01
CA SER A 55 -6.83 10.42 -13.19
C SER A 55 -8.04 10.79 -14.05
N LYS A 56 -9.11 9.99 -14.00
CA LYS A 56 -10.37 10.22 -14.70
C LYS A 56 -11.48 10.79 -13.80
N GLY A 57 -11.10 11.31 -12.63
CA GLY A 57 -12.02 11.82 -11.63
C GLY A 57 -12.58 10.74 -10.71
N ARG A 58 -13.52 11.17 -9.85
CA ARG A 58 -14.15 10.32 -8.83
C ARG A 58 -15.25 9.46 -9.46
N THR A 59 -15.23 8.18 -9.17
CA THR A 59 -16.21 7.18 -9.55
C THR A 59 -16.63 6.35 -8.34
N ALA A 60 -17.73 5.59 -8.42
CA ALA A 60 -18.13 4.67 -7.34
C ALA A 60 -17.03 3.66 -6.99
N ARG A 61 -16.23 3.24 -7.98
CA ARG A 61 -15.14 2.28 -7.78
C ARG A 61 -13.96 2.85 -6.98
N ASN A 62 -13.59 4.11 -7.22
CA ASN A 62 -12.41 4.73 -6.63
C ASN A 62 -12.75 5.77 -5.55
N ALA A 63 -14.02 5.88 -5.15
CA ALA A 63 -14.50 6.89 -4.20
C ALA A 63 -13.69 6.92 -2.90
N VAL A 64 -13.21 5.77 -2.42
CA VAL A 64 -12.38 5.66 -1.21
C VAL A 64 -11.06 6.40 -1.34
N MET A 65 -10.46 6.49 -2.55
CA MET A 65 -9.23 7.27 -2.76
C MET A 65 -9.39 8.76 -2.48
N PHE A 66 -10.63 9.27 -2.59
CA PHE A 66 -10.98 10.67 -2.31
C PHE A 66 -11.51 10.87 -0.88
N GLY A 67 -11.49 9.82 -0.06
CA GLY A 67 -11.84 9.87 1.35
C GLY A 67 -10.71 10.40 2.24
N PRO A 68 -10.89 10.37 3.57
CA PRO A 68 -9.86 10.80 4.50
C PRO A 68 -8.59 9.93 4.41
N PRO A 69 -7.38 10.51 4.65
CA PRO A 69 -6.13 9.74 4.65
C PRO A 69 -6.15 8.63 5.71
N GLY A 70 -5.37 7.57 5.47
CA GLY A 70 -5.28 6.42 6.39
C GLY A 70 -6.45 5.45 6.29
N HIS A 71 -7.21 5.46 5.19
CA HIS A 71 -8.16 4.40 4.86
C HIS A 71 -7.57 3.43 3.85
N ALA A 72 -7.95 2.17 3.94
CA ALA A 72 -7.58 1.15 2.96
C ALA A 72 -8.46 1.30 1.72
N TYR A 73 -7.84 1.48 0.55
CA TYR A 73 -8.50 1.36 -0.73
C TYR A 73 -8.20 -0.01 -1.32
N VAL A 74 -9.18 -0.90 -1.30
CA VAL A 74 -9.03 -2.29 -1.76
C VAL A 74 -9.90 -2.51 -3.00
N TYR A 75 -9.26 -2.88 -4.11
CA TYR A 75 -9.97 -3.17 -5.36
C TYR A 75 -9.57 -4.53 -5.94
N LEU A 76 -10.46 -5.06 -6.79
CA LEU A 76 -10.24 -6.33 -7.49
C LEU A 76 -9.59 -6.07 -8.85
N ILE A 77 -8.55 -6.85 -9.17
CA ILE A 77 -7.88 -6.88 -10.48
C ILE A 77 -8.02 -8.27 -11.11
N TYR A 78 -8.25 -8.33 -12.41
CA TYR A 78 -8.46 -9.56 -13.20
C TYR A 78 -9.54 -10.50 -12.63
N GLY A 79 -10.52 -9.96 -11.92
CA GLY A 79 -11.63 -10.74 -11.35
C GLY A 79 -11.27 -11.65 -10.18
N MET A 80 -9.98 -11.76 -9.78
CA MET A 80 -9.55 -12.75 -8.78
C MET A 80 -8.58 -12.25 -7.72
N TYR A 81 -7.86 -11.16 -7.96
CA TYR A 81 -6.85 -10.66 -7.02
C TYR A 81 -7.24 -9.32 -6.44
N CYS A 82 -7.11 -9.17 -5.13
CA CYS A 82 -7.24 -7.87 -4.47
C CYS A 82 -5.90 -7.14 -4.45
N CYS A 83 -5.96 -5.81 -4.54
CA CYS A 83 -4.84 -4.92 -4.33
C CYS A 83 -5.22 -3.94 -3.23
N MET A 84 -4.34 -3.76 -2.24
CA MET A 84 -4.55 -2.86 -1.10
C MET A 84 -3.68 -1.61 -1.25
N ASN A 85 -4.32 -0.45 -1.13
CA ASN A 85 -3.66 0.85 -1.07
C ASN A 85 -3.97 1.54 0.25
N VAL A 86 -3.10 2.46 0.63
CA VAL A 86 -3.26 3.37 1.76
C VAL A 86 -3.58 4.75 1.19
N VAL A 87 -4.74 5.31 1.50
CA VAL A 87 -5.13 6.67 1.09
C VAL A 87 -4.25 7.68 1.82
N THR A 88 -3.74 8.67 1.09
CA THR A 88 -2.82 9.70 1.58
C THR A 88 -3.30 11.10 1.22
N GLU A 89 -2.71 12.11 1.87
CA GLU A 89 -3.03 13.51 1.67
C GLU A 89 -4.46 13.87 2.09
N ALA A 90 -4.83 15.13 1.99
CA ALA A 90 -6.13 15.61 2.40
C ALA A 90 -7.28 14.93 1.63
N GLN A 91 -8.45 14.89 2.25
CA GLN A 91 -9.68 14.45 1.60
C GLN A 91 -9.88 15.17 0.26
N ASP A 92 -10.45 14.47 -0.71
CA ASP A 92 -10.71 14.90 -2.09
C ASP A 92 -9.47 15.06 -2.99
N HIS A 93 -8.26 14.78 -2.49
CA HIS A 93 -7.04 14.78 -3.31
C HIS A 93 -6.93 13.57 -4.26
N GLY A 94 -7.38 12.40 -3.83
CA GLY A 94 -7.41 11.19 -4.66
C GLY A 94 -6.06 10.52 -4.85
N ALA A 95 -5.17 10.60 -3.84
CA ALA A 95 -3.85 9.99 -3.83
C ALA A 95 -3.79 8.77 -2.92
N ALA A 96 -2.90 7.81 -3.25
CA ALA A 96 -2.73 6.60 -2.45
C ALA A 96 -1.37 5.94 -2.68
N VAL A 97 -0.97 5.08 -1.74
CA VAL A 97 0.21 4.21 -1.84
C VAL A 97 -0.24 2.75 -1.92
N LEU A 98 0.06 2.08 -3.03
CA LEU A 98 -0.15 0.64 -3.19
C LEU A 98 0.92 -0.14 -2.43
N VAL A 99 0.52 -1.06 -1.55
CA VAL A 99 1.43 -2.03 -0.94
C VAL A 99 1.65 -3.18 -1.91
N ARG A 100 2.89 -3.47 -2.27
CA ARG A 100 3.22 -4.46 -3.30
C ARG A 100 3.80 -5.76 -2.78
N ALA A 101 4.60 -5.69 -1.74
CA ALA A 101 5.22 -6.88 -1.18
C ALA A 101 5.50 -6.72 0.32
N LEU A 102 5.47 -7.86 1.01
CA LEU A 102 5.77 -7.97 2.43
C LEU A 102 6.86 -9.02 2.68
N ALA A 103 7.76 -8.76 3.62
CA ALA A 103 8.55 -9.81 4.25
C ALA A 103 7.72 -10.40 5.41
N PRO A 104 7.47 -11.71 5.45
CA PRO A 104 6.72 -12.35 6.54
C PRO A 104 7.41 -12.15 7.89
N VAL A 105 6.62 -11.79 8.92
CA VAL A 105 7.09 -11.61 10.31
C VAL A 105 6.40 -12.61 11.24
N ALA A 106 5.07 -12.71 11.16
CA ALA A 106 4.30 -13.67 11.95
C ALA A 106 3.05 -14.15 11.20
N ASN A 107 2.78 -15.46 11.30
CA ASN A 107 1.55 -16.11 10.85
C ASN A 107 1.20 -15.88 9.36
N ILE A 108 2.21 -15.81 8.49
CA ILE A 108 2.03 -15.68 7.04
C ILE A 108 2.59 -16.93 6.34
N PRO A 109 1.75 -17.93 6.08
CA PRO A 109 2.20 -19.19 5.47
C PRO A 109 2.33 -19.15 3.94
N LEU A 110 1.87 -18.07 3.30
CA LEU A 110 1.80 -17.94 1.85
C LEU A 110 2.80 -16.88 1.33
N ARG A 111 3.08 -16.95 0.03
CA ARG A 111 3.92 -15.95 -0.66
C ARG A 111 3.29 -14.56 -0.62
N THR A 112 4.15 -13.55 -0.50
CA THR A 112 3.77 -12.13 -0.33
C THR A 112 4.43 -11.20 -1.35
N GLN A 113 5.19 -11.75 -2.30
CA GLN A 113 5.89 -11.00 -3.35
C GLN A 113 4.93 -10.66 -4.50
N GLY A 114 4.17 -9.61 -4.35
CA GLY A 114 3.20 -9.08 -5.29
C GLY A 114 1.89 -8.68 -4.63
N PRO A 115 1.19 -7.63 -5.15
CA PRO A 115 0.04 -7.04 -4.47
C PRO A 115 -1.12 -8.03 -4.29
N GLY A 116 -1.38 -8.89 -5.27
CA GLY A 116 -2.40 -9.93 -5.15
C GLY A 116 -2.02 -11.05 -4.18
N LEU A 117 -0.75 -11.46 -4.19
CA LEU A 117 -0.25 -12.51 -3.31
C LEU A 117 -0.25 -12.07 -1.85
N LEU A 118 0.19 -10.83 -1.56
CA LEU A 118 0.16 -10.32 -0.20
C LEU A 118 -1.28 -10.19 0.34
N CYS A 119 -2.23 -9.72 -0.48
CA CYS A 119 -3.63 -9.64 -0.06
C CYS A 119 -4.19 -11.02 0.28
N LYS A 120 -3.90 -12.05 -0.54
CA LYS A 120 -4.28 -13.44 -0.25
C LYS A 120 -3.63 -13.94 1.05
N ALA A 121 -2.33 -13.71 1.23
CA ALA A 121 -1.57 -14.13 2.40
C ALA A 121 -2.06 -13.47 3.70
N MET A 122 -2.43 -12.19 3.62
CA MET A 122 -2.95 -11.39 4.73
C MET A 122 -4.48 -11.53 4.91
N GLN A 123 -5.18 -12.28 4.04
CA GLN A 123 -6.65 -12.37 4.00
C GLN A 123 -7.33 -11.00 3.84
N ILE A 124 -6.75 -10.14 3.02
CA ILE A 124 -7.31 -8.83 2.68
C ILE A 124 -8.16 -8.96 1.42
N ASP A 125 -9.44 -8.63 1.53
CA ASP A 125 -10.39 -8.64 0.41
C ASP A 125 -11.23 -7.36 0.33
N ARG A 126 -12.18 -7.32 -0.61
CA ARG A 126 -13.03 -6.14 -0.86
C ARG A 126 -13.88 -5.69 0.33
N ARG A 127 -14.13 -6.53 1.32
CA ARG A 127 -14.88 -6.16 2.55
C ARG A 127 -14.10 -5.14 3.38
N LEU A 128 -12.78 -5.08 3.20
CA LEU A 128 -11.90 -4.09 3.85
C LEU A 128 -11.72 -2.80 3.02
N ASN A 129 -12.44 -2.64 1.88
CA ASN A 129 -12.42 -1.38 1.15
C ASN A 129 -13.09 -0.27 1.98
N GLY A 130 -12.36 0.80 2.27
CA GLY A 130 -12.80 1.88 3.16
C GLY A 130 -12.51 1.63 4.66
N HIS A 131 -11.81 0.53 5.02
CA HIS A 131 -11.42 0.27 6.39
C HIS A 131 -10.47 1.34 6.92
N ASP A 132 -10.72 1.83 8.14
CA ASP A 132 -9.86 2.80 8.83
C ASP A 132 -8.61 2.11 9.41
N LEU A 133 -7.44 2.41 8.85
CA LEU A 133 -6.15 1.84 9.27
C LEU A 133 -5.65 2.39 10.62
N THR A 134 -6.37 3.29 11.27
CA THR A 134 -6.13 3.72 12.65
C THR A 134 -6.89 2.85 13.67
N GLY A 135 -7.77 1.95 13.19
CA GLY A 135 -8.49 0.96 13.99
C GLY A 135 -7.61 -0.20 14.48
N ASP A 136 -8.23 -1.29 14.94
CA ASP A 136 -7.51 -2.39 15.63
C ASP A 136 -7.42 -3.70 14.83
N THR A 137 -8.25 -3.86 13.80
CA THR A 137 -8.34 -5.13 13.04
C THR A 137 -7.32 -5.20 11.90
N LEU A 138 -7.27 -4.18 11.05
CA LEU A 138 -6.28 -4.00 9.99
C LEU A 138 -5.63 -2.64 10.18
N PHE A 139 -4.33 -2.61 10.40
CA PHE A 139 -3.60 -1.38 10.67
C PHE A 139 -2.14 -1.47 10.25
N ILE A 140 -1.46 -0.32 10.23
CA ILE A 140 -0.01 -0.25 10.01
C ILE A 140 0.66 0.25 11.29
N ALA A 141 1.78 -0.36 11.64
CA ALA A 141 2.52 -0.02 12.87
C ALA A 141 4.02 0.14 12.62
N MET A 142 4.63 1.05 13.36
CA MET A 142 6.08 1.19 13.45
C MET A 142 6.63 0.07 14.33
N PRO A 143 7.61 -0.74 13.89
CA PRO A 143 8.32 -1.67 14.78
C PRO A 143 9.07 -0.92 15.87
N ALA A 144 9.32 -1.57 17.02
CA ALA A 144 10.10 -0.99 18.10
C ALA A 144 11.54 -0.70 17.64
N ASP A 145 12.14 -1.68 16.96
CA ASP A 145 13.45 -1.55 16.34
C ASP A 145 13.28 -1.45 14.81
N ARG A 146 13.44 -0.24 14.30
CA ARG A 146 13.40 0.01 12.85
C ARG A 146 14.81 0.30 12.35
N PRO A 147 15.48 -0.68 11.73
CA PRO A 147 16.78 -0.43 11.12
C PRO A 147 16.64 0.55 9.96
N ALA A 148 17.66 1.39 9.75
CA ALA A 148 17.76 2.21 8.57
C ALA A 148 17.78 1.31 7.32
N VAL A 149 16.98 1.66 6.32
CA VAL A 149 16.87 0.90 5.07
C VAL A 149 17.38 1.73 3.90
N ARG A 150 18.08 1.10 2.96
CA ARG A 150 18.40 1.71 1.67
C ARG A 150 17.22 1.52 0.75
N ILE A 151 16.71 2.63 0.18
CA ILE A 151 15.55 2.64 -0.70
C ILE A 151 16.01 2.77 -2.15
N ALA A 152 15.57 1.86 -3.00
CA ALA A 152 15.66 1.97 -4.45
C ALA A 152 14.37 2.56 -5.01
N ALA A 153 14.49 3.41 -6.04
CA ALA A 153 13.37 3.96 -6.78
C ALA A 153 13.41 3.46 -8.24
N ARG A 154 12.28 3.01 -8.76
CA ARG A 154 12.11 2.43 -10.11
C ARG A 154 10.75 2.82 -10.69
N PRO A 155 10.55 2.67 -11.99
CA PRO A 155 9.22 2.75 -12.61
C PRO A 155 8.22 1.78 -11.97
N ARG A 156 6.94 2.19 -11.98
CA ARG A 156 5.82 1.36 -11.50
C ARG A 156 5.55 0.19 -12.45
N ILE A 157 4.93 -0.87 -11.95
CA ILE A 157 4.67 -2.09 -12.70
C ILE A 157 3.23 -2.10 -13.24
N GLY A 158 3.07 -2.44 -14.52
CA GLY A 158 1.75 -2.61 -15.14
C GLY A 158 1.05 -1.30 -15.52
N VAL A 159 1.78 -0.19 -15.67
CA VAL A 159 1.24 1.14 -15.99
C VAL A 159 1.69 1.68 -17.36
N ALA A 160 2.08 0.82 -18.29
CA ALA A 160 2.58 1.21 -19.63
C ALA A 160 1.60 2.12 -20.40
N TYR A 161 0.30 2.02 -20.11
CA TYR A 161 -0.75 2.85 -20.72
C TYR A 161 -0.68 4.33 -20.31
N ALA A 162 0.12 4.68 -19.30
CA ALA A 162 0.14 6.03 -18.72
C ALA A 162 1.13 7.00 -19.40
N GLY A 163 1.74 6.60 -20.54
CA GLY A 163 2.70 7.42 -21.29
C GLY A 163 3.92 7.78 -20.43
N GLU A 164 4.32 9.05 -20.41
CA GLU A 164 5.47 9.53 -19.62
C GLU A 164 5.41 9.21 -18.12
N TRP A 165 4.19 9.00 -17.58
CA TRP A 165 3.99 8.60 -16.18
C TRP A 165 4.44 7.17 -15.91
N ALA A 166 4.54 6.33 -16.93
CA ALA A 166 5.04 4.97 -16.79
C ALA A 166 6.53 4.93 -16.43
N GLU A 167 7.31 5.91 -16.92
CA GLU A 167 8.75 5.97 -16.71
C GLU A 167 9.16 6.64 -15.38
N LYS A 168 8.23 7.33 -14.70
CA LYS A 168 8.54 8.02 -13.44
C LYS A 168 8.90 7.01 -12.34
N PRO A 169 9.97 7.27 -11.55
CA PRO A 169 10.46 6.35 -10.51
C PRO A 169 9.60 6.44 -9.24
N LEU A 170 8.33 6.01 -9.35
CA LEU A 170 7.32 6.10 -8.30
C LEU A 170 7.06 4.76 -7.60
N ARG A 171 7.87 3.74 -7.85
CA ARG A 171 7.94 2.49 -7.12
C ARG A 171 9.18 2.47 -6.24
N PHE A 172 8.97 2.25 -4.94
CA PHE A 172 10.01 2.25 -3.93
C PHE A 172 10.09 0.89 -3.26
N TYR A 173 11.30 0.40 -2.99
CA TYR A 173 11.49 -0.84 -2.28
C TYR A 173 12.79 -0.84 -1.47
N ILE A 174 12.86 -1.69 -0.45
CA ILE A 174 14.07 -1.92 0.34
C ILE A 174 15.08 -2.65 -0.54
N GLN A 175 16.23 -2.03 -0.75
CA GLN A 175 17.30 -2.58 -1.58
C GLN A 175 17.79 -3.90 -0.99
N ASP A 176 18.03 -4.89 -1.84
CA ASP A 176 18.55 -6.21 -1.51
C ASP A 176 17.59 -7.08 -0.66
N ASP A 177 16.37 -6.63 -0.34
CA ASP A 177 15.39 -7.44 0.35
C ASP A 177 14.90 -8.59 -0.56
N PRO A 178 14.93 -9.86 -0.08
CA PRO A 178 14.55 -11.03 -0.89
C PRO A 178 13.05 -11.12 -1.19
N PHE A 179 12.22 -10.37 -0.47
CA PHE A 179 10.77 -10.39 -0.63
C PHE A 179 10.24 -9.34 -1.60
N VAL A 180 11.10 -8.51 -2.20
CA VAL A 180 10.70 -7.59 -3.27
C VAL A 180 10.15 -8.36 -4.45
N SER A 181 8.99 -7.93 -5.00
CA SER A 181 8.28 -8.68 -6.04
C SER A 181 9.00 -8.67 -7.39
N ARG A 182 9.71 -7.57 -7.68
CA ARG A 182 10.50 -7.37 -8.91
C ARG A 182 11.61 -6.37 -8.65
N LYS A 183 12.83 -6.73 -8.99
CA LYS A 183 14.03 -5.87 -8.93
C LYS A 183 14.22 -5.08 -10.21
#